data_3d30ca2523f80d1b4b2665be98a49e7e
#
_entry.id   3d30ca2523f80d1b4b2665be98a49e7e
#
_cell.length_a   1.000
_cell.length_b   1.000
_cell.length_c   1.000
_cell.angle_alpha   90.00
_cell.angle_beta   90.00
_cell.angle_gamma   90.00
#
_symmetry.space_group_name_H-M   'P 1'
#
loop_
_entity.id
_entity.type
_entity.pdbx_description
1 polymer ?
#
loop_
_entity_poly.entity_id
_entity_poly.type
_entity_poly.pdbx_seq_one_letter_code
_entity_poly.pdbx_strand_id
1 'polypeptide(L)'
;MPSIRTFIAIPCPIEVQERLAKFGEEITEVNSKARLISPFNYHITLAYIGETDTTRVNEIKDLLSFKWEAESFWEINRLGAFSTHKIVYAAGPFSPAIEALGEKVRRLLRQNGFSFDDKPLRPHISLARKASVAPEISFEPIYMSIEKPELFQSGIKINNKLTYIKL
;
A
#
# COMPACT_ATOMS: atom_id res chain seq x y z
N MET A 1 16.96 10.93 19.60
CA MET A 1 16.17 11.70 18.61
C MET A 1 14.85 11.02 18.39
N PRO A 2 13.74 11.75 18.42
CA PRO A 2 12.44 11.16 18.14
C PRO A 2 12.39 10.60 16.74
N SER A 3 11.80 9.43 16.62
CA SER A 3 11.61 8.77 15.33
C SER A 3 10.18 8.27 15.18
N ILE A 4 9.75 8.11 13.93
CA ILE A 4 8.46 7.55 13.59
C ILE A 4 8.67 6.55 12.45
N ARG A 5 7.77 5.59 12.34
CA ARG A 5 7.84 4.64 11.23
C ARG A 5 7.14 5.22 10.01
N THR A 6 7.84 5.23 8.90
CA THR A 6 7.29 5.79 7.66
C THR A 6 7.38 4.83 6.50
N PHE A 7 6.52 5.05 5.53
CA PHE A 7 6.55 4.35 4.24
C PHE A 7 5.97 5.28 3.17
N ILE A 8 6.37 5.04 1.93
CA ILE A 8 5.86 5.76 0.77
C ILE A 8 4.93 4.84 0.01
N ALA A 9 3.74 5.33 -0.31
CA ALA A 9 2.72 4.53 -0.95
C ALA A 9 1.85 5.35 -1.89
N ILE A 10 1.24 4.64 -2.85
CA ILE A 10 0.17 5.18 -3.67
C ILE A 10 -1.13 4.98 -2.90
N PRO A 11 -1.85 6.06 -2.56
CA PRO A 11 -3.13 5.92 -1.88
C PRO A 11 -4.21 5.32 -2.80
N CYS A 12 -5.15 4.61 -2.22
CA CYS A 12 -6.25 4.00 -2.94
C CYS A 12 -7.42 4.98 -3.01
N PRO A 13 -7.94 5.30 -4.21
CA PRO A 13 -9.11 6.18 -4.34
C PRO A 13 -10.36 5.62 -3.65
N ILE A 14 -11.23 6.49 -3.19
CA ILE A 14 -12.43 6.10 -2.41
C ILE A 14 -13.30 5.09 -3.15
N GLU A 15 -13.53 5.27 -4.45
CA GLU A 15 -14.35 4.35 -5.24
C GLU A 15 -13.78 2.94 -5.26
N VAL A 16 -12.46 2.84 -5.30
CA VAL A 16 -11.76 1.55 -5.27
C VAL A 16 -11.80 0.97 -3.87
N GLN A 17 -11.60 1.80 -2.84
CA GLN A 17 -11.74 1.37 -1.44
C GLN A 17 -13.09 0.70 -1.20
N GLU A 18 -14.18 1.32 -1.65
CA GLU A 18 -15.53 0.81 -1.47
C GLU A 18 -15.73 -0.53 -2.17
N ARG A 19 -15.22 -0.66 -3.40
CA ARG A 19 -15.34 -1.90 -4.16
C ARG A 19 -14.53 -3.04 -3.54
N LEU A 20 -13.31 -2.77 -3.10
CA LEU A 20 -12.45 -3.79 -2.47
C LEU A 20 -12.99 -4.23 -1.11
N ALA A 21 -13.59 -3.31 -0.36
CA ALA A 21 -14.15 -3.63 0.96
C ALA A 21 -15.27 -4.67 0.89
N LYS A 22 -15.96 -4.78 -0.24
CA LYS A 22 -17.03 -5.76 -0.44
C LYS A 22 -16.55 -7.20 -0.41
N PHE A 23 -15.26 -7.45 -0.60
CA PHE A 23 -14.70 -8.81 -0.51
C PHE A 23 -14.53 -9.30 0.92
N GLY A 24 -14.81 -8.47 1.92
CA GLY A 24 -14.60 -8.81 3.32
C GLY A 24 -15.31 -10.08 3.78
N GLU A 25 -16.56 -10.30 3.36
CA GLU A 25 -17.30 -11.49 3.72
C GLU A 25 -16.64 -12.76 3.18
N GLU A 26 -16.28 -12.77 1.91
CA GLU A 26 -15.64 -13.91 1.26
C GLU A 26 -14.30 -14.23 1.92
N ILE A 27 -13.55 -13.20 2.31
CA ILE A 27 -12.26 -13.39 2.99
C ILE A 27 -12.48 -14.03 4.36
N THR A 28 -13.45 -13.56 5.13
CA THR A 28 -13.71 -14.10 6.47
C THR A 28 -14.32 -15.49 6.44
N GLU A 29 -15.07 -15.84 5.41
CA GLU A 29 -15.61 -17.19 5.24
C GLU A 29 -14.52 -18.26 5.14
N VAL A 30 -13.41 -17.95 4.47
CA VAL A 30 -12.31 -18.92 4.30
C VAL A 30 -11.16 -18.68 5.27
N ASN A 31 -11.23 -17.65 6.10
CA ASN A 31 -10.23 -17.32 7.12
C ASN A 31 -10.93 -16.87 8.40
N SER A 32 -11.22 -17.83 9.28
CA SER A 32 -12.02 -17.55 10.49
C SER A 32 -11.40 -16.54 11.45
N LYS A 33 -10.09 -16.36 11.38
CA LYS A 33 -9.35 -15.43 12.26
C LYS A 33 -8.94 -14.14 11.54
N ALA A 34 -9.42 -13.94 10.32
CA ALA A 34 -9.03 -12.77 9.54
C ALA A 34 -9.39 -11.46 10.24
N ARG A 35 -8.50 -10.50 10.14
CA ARG A 35 -8.74 -9.12 10.57
C ARG A 35 -8.74 -8.25 9.32
N LEU A 36 -9.90 -7.74 8.98
CA LEU A 36 -10.04 -6.88 7.82
C LEU A 36 -9.34 -5.55 8.06
N ILE A 37 -8.60 -5.09 7.05
CA ILE A 37 -7.96 -3.79 7.08
C ILE A 37 -9.03 -2.74 6.76
N SER A 38 -9.01 -1.63 7.50
CA SER A 38 -9.93 -0.53 7.21
C SER A 38 -9.71 0.01 5.80
N PRO A 39 -10.78 0.23 5.02
CA PRO A 39 -10.62 0.65 3.62
C PRO A 39 -9.80 1.93 3.42
N PHE A 40 -9.85 2.88 4.36
CA PHE A 40 -9.05 4.09 4.28
C PHE A 40 -7.54 3.86 4.43
N ASN A 41 -7.14 2.66 4.87
CA ASN A 41 -5.74 2.24 4.93
C ASN A 41 -5.26 1.53 3.65
N TYR A 42 -6.14 1.29 2.69
CA TYR A 42 -5.74 0.61 1.45
C TYR A 42 -4.76 1.46 0.66
N HIS A 43 -3.67 0.84 0.23
CA HIS A 43 -2.60 1.52 -0.50
C HIS A 43 -1.70 0.51 -1.19
N ILE A 44 -0.87 1.00 -2.11
CA ILE A 44 0.21 0.21 -2.71
C ILE A 44 1.53 0.76 -2.17
N THR A 45 2.23 -0.01 -1.35
CA THR A 45 3.52 0.40 -0.81
C THR A 45 4.59 0.39 -1.90
N LEU A 46 5.30 1.50 -2.07
CA LEU A 46 6.43 1.60 -2.99
C LEU A 46 7.77 1.46 -2.27
N ALA A 47 7.88 1.99 -1.06
CA ALA A 47 9.10 1.90 -0.28
C ALA A 47 8.77 1.96 1.22
N TYR A 48 9.22 0.96 1.95
CA TYR A 48 9.13 0.95 3.40
C TYR A 48 10.44 1.48 3.98
N ILE A 49 10.39 2.66 4.61
CA ILE A 49 11.58 3.31 5.15
C ILE A 49 11.86 2.83 6.56
N GLY A 50 10.80 2.65 7.36
CA GLY A 50 10.93 2.25 8.75
C GLY A 50 11.19 3.44 9.66
N GLU A 51 11.99 3.23 10.69
CA GLU A 51 12.32 4.28 11.67
C GLU A 51 12.94 5.48 10.97
N THR A 52 12.29 6.62 11.09
CA THR A 52 12.67 7.85 10.42
C THR A 52 12.79 8.97 11.44
N ASP A 53 13.94 9.65 11.44
CA ASP A 53 14.15 10.82 12.26
C ASP A 53 13.11 11.89 11.88
N THR A 54 12.35 12.39 12.86
CA THR A 54 11.30 13.37 12.62
C THR A 54 11.82 14.66 11.98
N THR A 55 13.10 14.98 12.19
CA THR A 55 13.72 16.16 11.57
C THR A 55 13.94 16.00 10.07
N ARG A 56 13.88 14.78 9.55
CA ARG A 56 14.08 14.48 8.13
C ARG A 56 12.79 14.21 7.36
N VAL A 57 11.64 14.26 8.02
CA VAL A 57 10.35 14.00 7.38
C VAL A 57 10.08 14.96 6.22
N ASN A 58 10.32 16.27 6.43
CA ASN A 58 10.09 17.26 5.38
C ASN A 58 11.02 17.06 4.18
N GLU A 59 12.24 16.59 4.41
CA GLU A 59 13.16 16.26 3.33
C GLU A 59 12.58 15.15 2.43
N ILE A 60 12.01 14.10 3.01
CA ILE A 60 11.37 13.05 2.24
C ILE A 60 10.16 13.58 1.47
N LYS A 61 9.34 14.40 2.13
CA LYS A 61 8.17 15.01 1.47
C LYS A 61 8.59 15.84 0.26
N ASP A 62 9.69 16.58 0.38
CA ASP A 62 10.22 17.36 -0.73
C ASP A 62 10.68 16.48 -1.90
N LEU A 63 11.23 15.30 -1.61
CA LEU A 63 11.61 14.34 -2.66
C LEU A 63 10.39 13.87 -3.46
N LEU A 64 9.20 13.86 -2.85
CA LEU A 64 7.97 13.43 -3.48
C LEU A 64 7.22 14.57 -4.19
N SER A 65 7.79 15.77 -4.21
CA SER A 65 7.13 16.95 -4.80
C SER A 65 7.30 17.06 -6.32
N PHE A 66 7.81 16.02 -6.98
CA PHE A 66 7.95 16.02 -8.43
C PHE A 66 6.56 16.14 -9.10
N LYS A 67 6.58 16.66 -10.34
CA LYS A 67 5.35 16.82 -11.11
C LYS A 67 4.72 15.45 -11.37
N TRP A 68 3.42 15.31 -11.09
CA TRP A 68 2.68 14.08 -11.26
C TRP A 68 1.46 14.31 -12.16
N GLU A 69 1.28 13.42 -13.12
CA GLU A 69 0.10 13.40 -13.98
C GLU A 69 -0.54 12.01 -13.88
N ALA A 70 -1.75 11.95 -13.33
CA ALA A 70 -2.47 10.68 -13.13
C ALA A 70 -3.14 10.25 -14.44
N GLU A 71 -2.37 9.73 -15.40
CA GLU A 71 -2.88 9.28 -16.68
C GLU A 71 -2.94 7.76 -16.82
N SER A 72 -2.53 7.04 -15.79
CA SER A 72 -2.43 5.58 -15.83
C SER A 72 -3.38 4.93 -14.84
N PHE A 73 -3.86 3.75 -15.22
CA PHE A 73 -4.71 2.92 -14.38
C PHE A 73 -4.08 1.56 -14.18
N TRP A 74 -4.30 0.98 -13.00
CA TRP A 74 -3.95 -0.41 -12.73
C TRP A 74 -5.21 -1.25 -12.71
N GLU A 75 -5.19 -2.35 -13.44
CA GLU A 75 -6.29 -3.29 -13.48
C GLU A 75 -6.18 -4.29 -12.34
N ILE A 76 -7.01 -4.14 -11.32
CA ILE A 76 -7.08 -5.10 -10.22
C ILE A 76 -8.04 -6.20 -10.63
N ASN A 77 -7.55 -7.42 -10.77
CA ASN A 77 -8.34 -8.52 -11.33
C ASN A 77 -8.28 -9.82 -10.54
N ARG A 78 -7.61 -9.84 -9.40
CA ARG A 78 -7.51 -11.04 -8.59
C ARG A 78 -7.29 -10.74 -7.12
N LEU A 79 -7.63 -11.71 -6.28
CA LEU A 79 -7.22 -11.77 -4.89
C LEU A 79 -6.14 -12.84 -4.76
N GLY A 80 -5.19 -12.60 -3.88
CA GLY A 80 -4.11 -13.53 -3.60
C GLY A 80 -3.80 -13.56 -2.11
N ALA A 81 -2.86 -14.40 -1.72
CA ALA A 81 -2.44 -14.48 -0.33
C ALA A 81 -0.92 -14.69 -0.25
N PHE A 82 -0.30 -13.95 0.69
CA PHE A 82 1.05 -14.26 1.14
C PHE A 82 0.91 -15.17 2.36
N SER A 83 1.02 -16.47 2.17
CA SER A 83 0.77 -17.45 3.23
C SER A 83 1.74 -17.30 4.41
N THR A 84 3.00 -16.97 4.14
CA THR A 84 4.02 -16.76 5.18
C THR A 84 3.70 -15.56 6.07
N HIS A 85 3.22 -14.48 5.48
CA HIS A 85 2.88 -13.25 6.21
C HIS A 85 1.42 -13.19 6.64
N LYS A 86 0.61 -14.17 6.20
CA LYS A 86 -0.82 -14.27 6.51
C LYS A 86 -1.58 -13.00 6.13
N ILE A 87 -1.42 -12.60 4.87
CA ILE A 87 -2.09 -11.44 4.29
C ILE A 87 -2.85 -11.86 3.04
N VAL A 88 -4.13 -11.49 2.98
CA VAL A 88 -4.92 -11.57 1.74
C VAL A 88 -4.91 -10.19 1.10
N TYR A 89 -4.68 -10.14 -0.20
CA TYR A 89 -4.49 -8.90 -0.94
C TYR A 89 -5.24 -8.91 -2.27
N ALA A 90 -5.45 -7.73 -2.82
CA ALA A 90 -5.90 -7.53 -4.19
C ALA A 90 -4.71 -7.14 -5.06
N ALA A 91 -4.68 -7.62 -6.28
CA ALA A 91 -3.60 -7.33 -7.23
C ALA A 91 -4.08 -7.47 -8.67
N GLY A 92 -3.20 -7.14 -9.58
CA GLY A 92 -3.41 -7.24 -11.02
C GLY A 92 -2.12 -7.59 -11.74
N PRO A 93 -2.11 -7.49 -13.08
CA PRO A 93 -0.93 -7.78 -13.88
C PRO A 93 0.19 -6.77 -13.65
N PHE A 94 1.37 -7.08 -14.14
CA PHE A 94 2.52 -6.18 -14.10
C PHE A 94 2.14 -4.81 -14.68
N SER A 95 2.50 -3.75 -13.96
CA SER A 95 2.26 -2.38 -14.38
C SER A 95 3.58 -1.65 -14.59
N PRO A 96 3.94 -1.34 -15.86
CA PRO A 96 5.14 -0.53 -16.12
C PRO A 96 5.12 0.82 -15.41
N ALA A 97 3.94 1.43 -15.28
CA ALA A 97 3.79 2.73 -14.63
C ALA A 97 4.09 2.65 -13.13
N ILE A 98 3.56 1.65 -12.43
CA ILE A 98 3.83 1.46 -10.99
C ILE A 98 5.30 1.10 -10.79
N GLU A 99 5.86 0.23 -11.63
CA GLU A 99 7.27 -0.15 -11.55
C GLU A 99 8.18 1.05 -11.72
N ALA A 100 7.94 1.87 -12.73
CA ALA A 100 8.73 3.08 -12.98
C ALA A 100 8.63 4.08 -11.82
N LEU A 101 7.44 4.23 -11.26
CA LEU A 101 7.20 5.12 -10.13
C LEU A 101 7.94 4.61 -8.87
N GLY A 102 7.87 3.31 -8.62
CA GLY A 102 8.61 2.70 -7.51
C GLY A 102 10.11 2.88 -7.64
N GLU A 103 10.66 2.67 -8.82
CA GLU A 103 12.08 2.88 -9.09
C GLU A 103 12.49 4.34 -8.90
N LYS A 104 11.66 5.28 -9.37
CA LYS A 104 11.92 6.71 -9.18
C LYS A 104 11.98 7.08 -7.70
N VAL A 105 10.99 6.64 -6.93
CA VAL A 105 10.92 6.91 -5.50
C VAL A 105 12.14 6.32 -4.78
N ARG A 106 12.46 5.06 -5.06
CA ARG A 106 13.60 4.37 -4.43
C ARG A 106 14.93 5.00 -4.80
N ARG A 107 15.08 5.42 -6.05
CA ARG A 107 16.28 6.13 -6.49
C ARG A 107 16.45 7.45 -5.75
N LEU A 108 15.38 8.24 -5.61
CA LEU A 108 15.42 9.51 -4.88
C LEU A 108 15.80 9.30 -3.42
N LEU A 109 15.26 8.29 -2.77
CA LEU A 109 15.63 7.93 -1.40
C LEU A 109 17.09 7.57 -1.30
N ARG A 110 17.56 6.70 -2.19
CA ARG A 110 18.95 6.22 -2.18
C ARG A 110 19.94 7.37 -2.42
N GLN A 111 19.63 8.25 -3.37
CA GLN A 111 20.48 9.41 -3.69
C GLN A 111 20.59 10.41 -2.52
N ASN A 112 19.62 10.40 -1.61
CA ASN A 112 19.57 11.31 -0.47
C ASN A 112 19.89 10.62 0.86
N GLY A 113 20.46 9.42 0.80
CA GLY A 113 20.98 8.73 1.97
C GLY A 113 19.94 8.07 2.84
N PHE A 114 18.73 7.83 2.34
CA PHE A 114 17.70 7.09 3.09
C PHE A 114 17.80 5.61 2.80
N SER A 115 17.74 4.81 3.86
CA SER A 115 17.60 3.36 3.75
C SER A 115 16.14 2.98 3.64
N PHE A 116 15.87 1.88 2.97
CA PHE A 116 14.52 1.33 2.85
C PHE A 116 14.62 -0.17 2.58
N ASP A 117 13.53 -0.89 2.75
CA ASP A 117 13.47 -2.30 2.41
C ASP A 117 13.57 -2.43 0.88
N ASP A 118 14.66 -3.04 0.41
CA ASP A 118 15.00 -3.11 -1.02
C ASP A 118 14.48 -4.37 -1.72
N LYS A 119 13.57 -5.10 -1.08
CA LYS A 119 12.93 -6.26 -1.71
C LYS A 119 12.27 -5.84 -3.03
N PRO A 120 12.23 -6.73 -4.03
CA PRO A 120 11.57 -6.43 -5.29
C PRO A 120 10.13 -5.96 -5.07
N LEU A 121 9.73 -4.94 -5.81
CA LEU A 121 8.39 -4.38 -5.72
C LEU A 121 7.38 -5.40 -6.26
N ARG A 122 6.38 -5.72 -5.44
CA ARG A 122 5.22 -6.54 -5.82
C ARG A 122 3.96 -5.74 -5.51
N PRO A 123 3.43 -5.00 -6.47
CA PRO A 123 2.25 -4.18 -6.22
C PRO A 123 1.07 -5.02 -5.73
N HIS A 124 0.54 -4.63 -4.58
CA HIS A 124 -0.64 -5.28 -4.00
C HIS A 124 -1.30 -4.33 -3.01
N ILE A 125 -2.58 -4.56 -2.76
CA ILE A 125 -3.33 -3.84 -1.73
C ILE A 125 -3.75 -4.86 -0.69
N SER A 126 -3.19 -4.77 0.51
CA SER A 126 -3.55 -5.66 1.61
C SER A 126 -4.97 -5.39 2.07
N LEU A 127 -5.79 -6.44 2.14
CA LEU A 127 -7.19 -6.37 2.52
C LEU A 127 -7.45 -6.96 3.91
N ALA A 128 -6.67 -7.94 4.32
CA ALA A 128 -6.84 -8.63 5.60
C ALA A 128 -5.52 -9.15 6.13
N ARG A 129 -5.40 -9.17 7.44
CA ARG A 129 -4.32 -9.83 8.18
C ARG A 129 -4.87 -11.06 8.86
N LYS A 130 -3.95 -11.95 9.33
CA LYS A 130 -4.30 -13.25 9.92
C LYS A 130 -5.18 -14.06 8.98
N ALA A 131 -4.86 -13.98 7.70
CA ALA A 131 -5.59 -14.63 6.61
C ALA A 131 -4.56 -15.18 5.63
N SER A 132 -4.56 -16.49 5.43
CA SER A 132 -3.59 -17.18 4.59
C SER A 132 -4.20 -17.80 3.33
N VAL A 133 -5.50 -17.69 3.16
CA VAL A 133 -6.24 -18.29 2.04
C VAL A 133 -6.98 -17.18 1.30
N ALA A 134 -6.68 -17.03 0.01
CA ALA A 134 -7.45 -16.13 -0.85
C ALA A 134 -8.75 -16.83 -1.25
N PRO A 135 -9.90 -16.15 -1.15
CA PRO A 135 -11.14 -16.72 -1.65
C PRO A 135 -11.07 -16.88 -3.17
N GLU A 136 -11.59 -18.02 -3.67
CA GLU A 136 -11.65 -18.28 -5.11
C GLU A 136 -12.89 -17.63 -5.69
N ILE A 137 -12.76 -16.38 -6.11
CA ILE A 137 -13.87 -15.62 -6.69
C ILE A 137 -13.42 -14.95 -7.99
N SER A 138 -14.37 -14.85 -8.92
CA SER A 138 -14.19 -14.07 -10.14
C SER A 138 -14.96 -12.77 -10.00
N PHE A 139 -14.39 -11.68 -10.46
CA PHE A 139 -15.04 -10.38 -10.41
C PHE A 139 -14.62 -9.53 -11.61
N GLU A 140 -15.45 -8.57 -11.96
CA GLU A 140 -15.13 -7.61 -13.01
C GLU A 140 -13.89 -6.80 -12.57
N PRO A 141 -12.92 -6.58 -13.48
CA PRO A 141 -11.74 -5.81 -13.13
C PRO A 141 -12.07 -4.46 -12.53
N ILE A 142 -11.28 -4.07 -11.52
CA ILE A 142 -11.38 -2.78 -10.88
C ILE A 142 -10.23 -1.92 -11.38
N TYR A 143 -10.54 -0.81 -12.04
CA TYR A 143 -9.53 0.09 -12.58
C TYR A 143 -9.23 1.17 -11.55
N MET A 144 -8.00 1.14 -11.04
CA MET A 144 -7.52 2.10 -10.05
C MET A 144 -6.61 3.12 -10.72
N SER A 145 -6.96 4.41 -10.62
CA SER A 145 -6.05 5.45 -11.06
C SER A 145 -4.79 5.43 -10.19
N ILE A 146 -3.63 5.56 -10.83
CA ILE A 146 -2.34 5.57 -10.11
C ILE A 146 -2.13 6.98 -9.61
N GLU A 147 -2.44 7.19 -8.33
CA GLU A 147 -2.35 8.49 -7.67
C GLU A 147 -0.89 8.84 -7.33
N LYS A 148 -0.66 10.10 -7.00
CA LYS A 148 0.65 10.58 -6.58
C LYS A 148 1.08 9.86 -5.30
N PRO A 149 2.34 9.37 -5.23
CA PRO A 149 2.84 8.78 -3.99
C PRO A 149 2.89 9.80 -2.86
N GLU A 150 2.58 9.33 -1.67
CA GLU A 150 2.57 10.12 -0.45
C GLU A 150 3.39 9.44 0.64
N LEU A 151 3.85 10.23 1.61
CA LEU A 151 4.53 9.70 2.80
C LEU A 151 3.51 9.48 3.90
N PHE A 152 3.55 8.28 4.50
CA PHE A 152 2.65 7.89 5.58
C PHE A 152 3.42 7.49 6.82
N GLN A 153 2.81 7.73 7.97
CA GLN A 153 3.27 7.20 9.25
C GLN A 153 2.46 5.96 9.60
N SER A 154 3.16 4.91 10.03
CA SER A 154 2.55 3.68 10.52
C SER A 154 2.68 3.56 12.04
N GLY A 155 2.04 2.54 12.63
CA GLY A 155 2.16 2.26 14.05
C GLY A 155 1.27 3.12 14.95
N ILE A 156 0.34 3.87 14.37
CA ILE A 156 -0.60 4.71 15.12
C ILE A 156 -1.92 3.95 15.29
N LYS A 157 -2.48 3.99 16.50
CA LYS A 157 -3.81 3.44 16.77
C LYS A 157 -4.76 4.55 17.16
N ILE A 158 -5.88 4.63 16.47
CA ILE A 158 -6.97 5.55 16.77
C ILE A 158 -8.21 4.71 17.07
N ASN A 159 -8.80 4.87 18.25
CA ASN A 159 -9.92 4.04 18.71
C ASN A 159 -9.61 2.55 18.61
N ASN A 160 -8.38 2.17 19.02
CA ASN A 160 -7.86 0.80 18.99
C ASN A 160 -7.76 0.18 17.60
N LYS A 161 -7.80 0.98 16.54
CA LYS A 161 -7.62 0.53 15.15
C LYS A 161 -6.34 1.10 14.58
N LEU A 162 -5.58 0.24 13.91
CA LEU A 162 -4.38 0.68 13.20
C LEU A 162 -4.78 1.68 12.12
N THR A 163 -4.10 2.83 12.10
CA THR A 163 -4.40 3.91 11.16
C THR A 163 -3.09 4.42 10.57
N TYR A 164 -3.05 4.54 9.25
CA TYR A 164 -1.92 5.15 8.55
C TYR A 164 -2.24 6.64 8.36
N ILE A 165 -1.29 7.48 8.73
CA ILE A 165 -1.49 8.93 8.70
C ILE A 165 -0.62 9.52 7.60
N LYS A 166 -1.26 10.24 6.67
CA LYS A 166 -0.53 10.98 5.65
C LYS A 166 0.19 12.16 6.30
N LEU A 167 1.48 12.27 6.07
CA LEU A 167 2.34 13.30 6.63
C LEU A 167 2.47 14.57 5.77
#